data_e7991ade3bb638fc9eb246dbf9fa3511
#
_entry.id   e7991ade3bb638fc9eb246dbf9fa3511
#
_cell.length_a   1.000
_cell.length_b   1.000
_cell.length_c   1.000
_cell.angle_alpha   90.00
_cell.angle_beta   90.00
_cell.angle_gamma   90.00
#
_symmetry.space_group_name_H-M   'P 1'
#
loop_
_entity.id
_entity.type
_entity.pdbx_description
1 polymer ?
#
loop_
_entity_poly.entity_id
_entity_poly.type
_entity_poly.pdbx_seq_one_letter_code
_entity_poly.pdbx_strand_id
1 'polypeptide(L)'
;MAIGIKVKKAPADYDLGASKFFGTPTVPLAWEGDFYEDEIFLCQIKLADIAKFDRENRLPHTGYLYIFLHTDGGDYDLEADVRYFYGEPELAIDDFNLEVEGYEGFNDAYLMEFCEINDGEACTRLLGVPSDWNYEDTPPKLLLQFDPLDSEMGFLDHLDGFLYFFFGKDENDLESVTLVEEYS
;
A
#
# COMPACT_ATOMS: atom_id res chain seq x y z
N MET A 1 11.57 -4.18 13.77
CA MET A 1 10.28 -3.80 14.43
C MET A 1 9.26 -3.54 13.34
N ALA A 2 8.08 -4.12 13.45
CA ALA A 2 7.01 -4.01 12.46
C ALA A 2 5.85 -3.16 13.02
N ILE A 3 5.13 -2.52 12.11
CA ILE A 3 3.92 -1.73 12.42
C ILE A 3 2.75 -2.49 11.81
N GLY A 4 1.88 -3.05 12.66
CA GLY A 4 0.67 -3.73 12.20
C GLY A 4 -0.36 -2.74 11.69
N ILE A 5 -1.10 -3.16 10.67
CA ILE A 5 -2.20 -2.41 10.07
C ILE A 5 -3.48 -3.22 10.27
N LYS A 6 -4.43 -2.65 10.99
CA LYS A 6 -5.80 -3.14 11.06
C LYS A 6 -6.66 -2.29 10.13
N VAL A 7 -7.59 -2.90 9.45
CA VAL A 7 -8.44 -2.21 8.49
C VAL A 7 -9.89 -2.21 8.94
N LYS A 8 -10.62 -1.18 8.53
CA LYS A 8 -12.06 -1.06 8.74
C LYS A 8 -12.69 -0.37 7.56
N LYS A 9 -13.79 -0.90 7.04
CA LYS A 9 -14.52 -0.26 5.94
C LYS A 9 -14.87 1.19 6.30
N ALA A 10 -14.53 2.11 5.42
CA ALA A 10 -14.77 3.53 5.62
C ALA A 10 -16.28 3.86 5.58
N PRO A 11 -16.77 4.78 6.43
CA PRO A 11 -18.10 5.35 6.26
C PRO A 11 -18.15 6.23 5.01
N ALA A 12 -19.35 6.54 4.51
CA ALA A 12 -19.51 7.31 3.28
C ALA A 12 -18.92 8.73 3.33
N ASP A 13 -18.76 9.30 4.52
CA ASP A 13 -18.27 10.65 4.77
C ASP A 13 -16.87 10.68 5.42
N TYR A 14 -16.04 9.66 5.13
CA TYR A 14 -14.68 9.60 5.68
C TYR A 14 -13.77 10.71 5.14
N ASP A 15 -12.73 11.04 5.89
CA ASP A 15 -11.69 11.97 5.45
C ASP A 15 -10.89 11.35 4.28
N LEU A 16 -11.00 11.95 3.09
CA LEU A 16 -10.30 11.48 1.90
C LEU A 16 -8.77 11.50 2.06
N GLY A 17 -8.22 12.36 2.92
CA GLY A 17 -6.80 12.42 3.26
C GLY A 17 -6.34 11.41 4.32
N ALA A 18 -7.24 10.55 4.85
CA ALA A 18 -6.88 9.53 5.83
C ALA A 18 -5.99 8.44 5.23
N SER A 19 -5.21 7.76 6.09
CA SER A 19 -4.50 6.54 5.72
C SER A 19 -5.50 5.42 5.40
N LYS A 20 -5.41 4.86 4.19
CA LYS A 20 -6.39 3.88 3.71
C LYS A 20 -5.84 2.97 2.61
N PHE A 21 -6.46 1.82 2.46
CA PHE A 21 -6.43 1.01 1.25
C PHE A 21 -7.62 1.35 0.38
N PHE A 22 -7.41 1.36 -0.93
CA PHE A 22 -8.42 1.52 -1.96
C PHE A 22 -9.31 2.79 -1.83
N GLY A 23 -10.38 2.83 -2.60
CA GLY A 23 -11.26 3.99 -2.70
C GLY A 23 -10.64 5.15 -3.47
N THR A 24 -11.10 6.35 -3.21
CA THR A 24 -10.64 7.57 -3.88
C THR A 24 -9.27 8.02 -3.37
N PRO A 25 -8.19 7.99 -4.17
CA PRO A 25 -6.91 8.57 -3.76
C PRO A 25 -7.01 10.10 -3.66
N THR A 26 -6.25 10.67 -2.73
CA THR A 26 -6.01 12.11 -2.67
C THR A 26 -4.55 12.36 -2.97
N VAL A 27 -4.25 13.07 -4.05
CA VAL A 27 -2.89 13.24 -4.58
C VAL A 27 -2.53 14.71 -4.76
N PRO A 28 -1.24 15.06 -4.93
CA PRO A 28 -0.85 16.40 -5.32
C PRO A 28 -1.47 16.80 -6.67
N LEU A 29 -1.91 18.03 -6.81
CA LEU A 29 -2.44 18.54 -8.08
C LEU A 29 -1.45 18.40 -9.24
N ALA A 30 -0.15 18.43 -8.96
CA ALA A 30 0.90 18.23 -9.96
C ALA A 30 0.91 16.82 -10.58
N TRP A 31 0.25 15.85 -9.98
CA TRP A 31 0.15 14.48 -10.50
C TRP A 31 -1.11 14.25 -11.34
N GLU A 32 -1.93 15.28 -11.55
CA GLU A 32 -3.11 15.19 -12.42
C GLU A 32 -2.71 14.72 -13.84
N GLY A 33 -3.23 13.57 -14.25
CA GLY A 33 -2.91 12.96 -15.54
C GLY A 33 -1.55 12.27 -15.63
N ASP A 34 -0.84 12.08 -14.53
CA ASP A 34 0.47 11.40 -14.43
C ASP A 34 0.32 9.95 -13.94
N PHE A 35 -0.71 9.26 -14.42
CA PHE A 35 -1.02 7.87 -14.08
C PHE A 35 -1.20 7.04 -15.34
N TYR A 36 -0.86 5.76 -15.28
CA TYR A 36 -1.13 4.81 -16.36
C TYR A 36 -2.63 4.49 -16.44
N GLU A 37 -3.13 4.15 -17.64
CA GLU A 37 -4.55 3.83 -17.84
C GLU A 37 -5.02 2.60 -17.05
N ASP A 38 -4.10 1.66 -16.77
CA ASP A 38 -4.33 0.43 -16.01
C ASP A 38 -3.86 0.50 -14.54
N GLU A 39 -3.50 1.69 -14.08
CA GLU A 39 -2.97 1.87 -12.73
C GLU A 39 -4.07 1.75 -11.68
N ILE A 40 -3.80 0.96 -10.64
CA ILE A 40 -4.70 0.70 -9.52
C ILE A 40 -4.16 1.40 -8.29
N PHE A 41 -5.00 2.13 -7.59
CA PHE A 41 -4.65 2.68 -6.29
C PHE A 41 -4.74 1.61 -5.21
N LEU A 42 -3.58 1.19 -4.67
CA LEU A 42 -3.54 0.25 -3.55
C LEU A 42 -3.75 0.98 -2.23
N CYS A 43 -2.92 1.98 -1.92
CA CYS A 43 -3.05 2.68 -0.64
C CYS A 43 -2.40 4.07 -0.64
N GLN A 44 -2.86 4.89 0.31
CA GLN A 44 -2.15 6.08 0.78
C GLN A 44 -1.96 6.00 2.29
N ILE A 45 -0.80 6.43 2.77
CA ILE A 45 -0.44 6.43 4.18
C ILE A 45 0.00 7.83 4.57
N LYS A 46 -0.74 8.47 5.46
CA LYS A 46 -0.33 9.72 6.09
C LYS A 46 0.78 9.41 7.09
N LEU A 47 2.01 9.78 6.78
CA LEU A 47 3.19 9.34 7.52
C LEU A 47 3.25 9.85 8.97
N ALA A 48 2.53 10.92 9.27
CA ALA A 48 2.33 11.36 10.65
C ALA A 48 1.61 10.33 11.54
N ASP A 49 0.76 9.47 10.95
CA ASP A 49 0.01 8.45 11.69
C ASP A 49 0.91 7.32 12.20
N ILE A 50 2.00 7.04 11.49
CA ILE A 50 2.98 5.99 11.84
C ILE A 50 4.16 6.49 12.66
N ALA A 51 4.37 7.80 12.76
CA ALA A 51 5.56 8.41 13.36
C ALA A 51 5.90 7.90 14.77
N LYS A 52 4.88 7.64 15.60
CA LYS A 52 5.09 7.12 16.96
C LYS A 52 5.53 5.66 17.02
N PHE A 53 5.31 4.91 15.94
CA PHE A 53 5.65 3.49 15.83
C PHE A 53 6.99 3.26 15.13
N ASP A 54 7.36 4.11 14.15
CA ASP A 54 8.62 4.04 13.43
C ASP A 54 9.78 4.65 14.25
N ARG A 55 10.20 3.93 15.30
CA ARG A 55 11.25 4.38 16.22
C ARG A 55 12.64 4.43 15.59
N GLU A 56 12.83 3.75 14.47
CA GLU A 56 14.10 3.71 13.74
C GLU A 56 14.20 4.80 12.68
N ASN A 57 13.14 5.60 12.50
CA ASN A 57 13.03 6.65 11.50
C ASN A 57 13.35 6.14 10.08
N ARG A 58 12.81 4.99 9.73
CA ARG A 58 13.02 4.37 8.42
C ARG A 58 12.21 5.03 7.30
N LEU A 59 11.11 5.70 7.67
CA LEU A 59 10.29 6.50 6.78
C LEU A 59 10.25 7.96 7.24
N PRO A 60 9.98 8.91 6.34
CA PRO A 60 9.63 10.26 6.75
C PRO A 60 8.42 10.25 7.69
N HIS A 61 8.36 11.18 8.64
CA HIS A 61 7.24 11.31 9.59
C HIS A 61 6.26 12.43 9.21
N THR A 62 6.37 12.94 7.98
CA THR A 62 5.50 13.97 7.41
C THR A 62 5.20 13.64 5.95
N GLY A 63 4.10 14.17 5.44
CA GLY A 63 3.66 13.91 4.08
C GLY A 63 2.94 12.57 3.93
N TYR A 64 2.92 12.07 2.71
CA TYR A 64 2.15 10.89 2.32
C TYR A 64 3.00 9.93 1.51
N LEU A 65 2.86 8.65 1.79
CA LEU A 65 3.34 7.55 0.99
C LEU A 65 2.16 6.98 0.20
N TYR A 66 2.35 6.76 -1.09
CA TYR A 66 1.37 6.16 -1.99
C TYR A 66 1.94 4.90 -2.61
N ILE A 67 1.11 3.91 -2.81
CA ILE A 67 1.42 2.72 -3.59
C ILE A 67 0.31 2.52 -4.60
N PHE A 68 0.73 2.46 -5.86
CA PHE A 68 -0.11 2.09 -6.99
C PHE A 68 0.43 0.79 -7.57
N LEU A 69 -0.43 0.07 -8.27
CA LEU A 69 -0.11 -1.16 -8.97
C LEU A 69 -0.46 -0.98 -10.43
N HIS A 70 0.37 -1.49 -11.32
CA HIS A 70 0.07 -1.55 -12.74
C HIS A 70 0.57 -2.86 -13.35
N THR A 71 0.08 -3.21 -14.53
CA THR A 71 0.54 -4.38 -15.27
C THR A 71 1.46 -3.94 -16.41
N ASP A 72 2.51 -4.67 -16.71
CA ASP A 72 3.40 -4.39 -17.85
C ASP A 72 2.76 -4.85 -19.18
N GLY A 73 1.50 -4.52 -19.40
CA GLY A 73 0.82 -4.59 -20.72
C GLY A 73 0.80 -5.92 -21.45
N GLY A 74 1.26 -7.03 -20.86
CA GLY A 74 1.30 -8.30 -21.56
C GLY A 74 1.54 -9.55 -20.75
N ASP A 75 2.21 -9.46 -19.63
CA ASP A 75 2.36 -10.52 -18.65
C ASP A 75 1.60 -10.12 -17.38
N TYR A 76 1.02 -11.09 -16.68
CA TYR A 76 0.15 -10.88 -15.51
C TYR A 76 0.92 -10.45 -14.25
N ASP A 77 2.17 -10.07 -14.38
CA ASP A 77 3.01 -9.63 -13.26
C ASP A 77 2.66 -8.19 -12.88
N LEU A 78 2.25 -7.98 -11.64
CA LEU A 78 2.02 -6.66 -11.09
C LEU A 78 3.34 -5.96 -10.78
N GLU A 79 3.45 -4.70 -11.14
CA GLU A 79 4.53 -3.81 -10.74
C GLU A 79 4.02 -2.77 -9.76
N ALA A 80 4.91 -2.30 -8.88
CA ALA A 80 4.58 -1.27 -7.91
C ALA A 80 5.13 0.08 -8.35
N ASP A 81 4.27 1.10 -8.35
CA ASP A 81 4.67 2.51 -8.38
C ASP A 81 4.52 3.09 -6.96
N VAL A 82 5.66 3.39 -6.33
CA VAL A 82 5.70 3.90 -4.96
C VAL A 82 6.14 5.35 -4.98
N ARG A 83 5.27 6.23 -4.54
CA ARG A 83 5.48 7.68 -4.56
C ARG A 83 5.44 8.29 -3.16
N TYR A 84 6.23 9.33 -2.95
CA TYR A 84 6.22 10.13 -1.74
C TYR A 84 5.89 11.59 -2.05
N PHE A 85 5.00 12.17 -1.25
CA PHE A 85 4.69 13.60 -1.32
C PHE A 85 4.84 14.27 0.04
N TYR A 86 5.65 15.30 0.10
CA TYR A 86 5.97 16.00 1.36
C TYR A 86 4.82 16.87 1.90
N GLY A 87 3.93 17.37 1.02
CA GLY A 87 2.86 18.31 1.37
C GLY A 87 1.53 17.63 1.74
N GLU A 88 0.48 18.43 1.82
CA GLU A 88 -0.89 17.95 1.91
C GLU A 88 -1.47 17.82 0.49
N PRO A 89 -2.08 16.69 0.15
CA PRO A 89 -2.66 16.47 -1.18
C PRO A 89 -3.92 17.32 -1.38
N GLU A 90 -4.14 17.79 -2.61
CA GLU A 90 -5.20 18.75 -2.93
C GLU A 90 -6.26 18.19 -3.89
N LEU A 91 -5.94 17.12 -4.63
CA LEU A 91 -6.77 16.54 -5.67
C LEU A 91 -7.30 15.17 -5.25
N ALA A 92 -8.62 15.01 -5.22
CA ALA A 92 -9.27 13.71 -5.13
C ALA A 92 -9.61 13.21 -6.53
N ILE A 93 -9.31 11.94 -6.84
CA ILE A 93 -9.61 11.32 -8.12
C ILE A 93 -10.70 10.26 -7.89
N ASP A 94 -11.95 10.65 -8.05
CA ASP A 94 -13.11 9.84 -7.67
C ASP A 94 -13.33 8.60 -8.54
N ASP A 95 -12.76 8.58 -9.74
CA ASP A 95 -12.95 7.53 -10.75
C ASP A 95 -11.68 6.72 -11.03
N PHE A 96 -10.68 6.80 -10.16
CA PHE A 96 -9.34 6.23 -10.39
C PHE A 96 -9.36 4.76 -10.79
N ASN A 97 -10.19 3.94 -10.14
CA ASN A 97 -10.24 2.48 -10.37
C ASN A 97 -11.46 2.02 -11.20
N LEU A 98 -12.30 2.93 -11.69
CA LEU A 98 -13.59 2.54 -12.29
C LEU A 98 -13.45 1.86 -13.66
N GLU A 99 -12.37 2.12 -14.38
CA GLU A 99 -12.18 1.63 -15.75
C GLU A 99 -11.34 0.37 -15.83
N VAL A 100 -10.75 -0.08 -14.71
CA VAL A 100 -9.91 -1.29 -14.68
C VAL A 100 -10.81 -2.51 -14.52
N GLU A 101 -10.96 -3.30 -15.59
CA GLU A 101 -11.80 -4.50 -15.61
C GLU A 101 -11.34 -5.50 -14.54
N GLY A 102 -12.25 -5.95 -13.71
CA GLY A 102 -11.97 -6.94 -12.65
C GLY A 102 -11.58 -6.34 -11.30
N TYR A 103 -11.43 -5.02 -11.20
CA TYR A 103 -11.02 -4.33 -9.96
C TYR A 103 -12.11 -3.48 -9.32
N GLU A 104 -13.38 -3.75 -9.60
CA GLU A 104 -14.51 -3.01 -9.06
C GLU A 104 -14.59 -3.04 -7.52
N GLY A 105 -14.03 -4.08 -6.88
CA GLY A 105 -13.93 -4.18 -5.42
C GLY A 105 -13.02 -3.12 -4.78
N PHE A 106 -12.15 -2.48 -5.55
CA PHE A 106 -11.21 -1.47 -5.06
C PHE A 106 -11.82 -0.07 -4.95
N ASN A 107 -13.08 0.10 -5.27
CA ASN A 107 -13.80 1.37 -5.08
C ASN A 107 -14.20 1.63 -3.62
N ASP A 108 -14.26 0.60 -2.79
CA ASP A 108 -14.51 0.72 -1.35
C ASP A 108 -13.21 1.05 -0.61
N ALA A 109 -13.24 2.11 0.20
CA ALA A 109 -12.10 2.46 1.03
C ALA A 109 -12.10 1.71 2.36
N TYR A 110 -10.90 1.35 2.85
CA TYR A 110 -10.67 0.73 4.15
C TYR A 110 -9.66 1.56 4.95
N LEU A 111 -10.12 2.21 6.01
CA LEU A 111 -9.28 3.03 6.87
C LEU A 111 -8.29 2.18 7.65
N MET A 112 -7.06 2.68 7.79
CA MET A 112 -5.98 2.02 8.51
C MET A 112 -5.91 2.46 9.98
N GLU A 113 -5.79 1.50 10.88
CA GLU A 113 -5.40 1.68 12.28
C GLU A 113 -4.02 1.05 12.49
N PHE A 114 -3.05 1.84 12.92
CA PHE A 114 -1.68 1.37 13.15
C PHE A 114 -1.47 0.93 14.60
N CYS A 115 -0.75 -0.19 14.78
CA CYS A 115 -0.43 -0.74 16.10
C CYS A 115 0.98 -1.36 16.13
N GLU A 116 1.55 -1.52 17.31
CA GLU A 116 2.77 -2.31 17.49
C GLU A 116 2.43 -3.80 17.36
N ILE A 117 3.24 -4.53 16.61
CA ILE A 117 3.14 -5.98 16.48
C ILE A 117 4.51 -6.64 16.68
N ASN A 118 4.49 -7.94 16.97
CA ASN A 118 5.70 -8.74 16.98
C ASN A 118 6.05 -9.21 15.58
N ASP A 119 7.33 -9.34 15.29
CA ASP A 119 7.79 -10.02 14.08
C ASP A 119 7.25 -11.47 14.08
N GLY A 120 6.65 -11.90 12.97
CA GLY A 120 6.07 -13.25 12.83
C GLY A 120 4.55 -13.35 13.01
N GLU A 121 3.85 -12.28 13.39
CA GLU A 121 2.39 -12.27 13.30
C GLU A 121 1.98 -12.15 11.82
N ALA A 122 1.19 -13.10 11.31
CA ALA A 122 0.67 -13.04 9.94
C ALA A 122 -0.40 -11.94 9.87
N CYS A 123 -0.08 -10.82 9.20
CA CYS A 123 -1.00 -9.70 9.01
C CYS A 123 -0.43 -8.67 8.02
N THR A 124 -1.29 -7.80 7.53
CA THR A 124 -0.86 -6.59 6.83
C THR A 124 0.00 -5.72 7.75
N ARG A 125 1.18 -5.32 7.28
CA ARG A 125 2.17 -4.58 8.08
C ARG A 125 3.06 -3.66 7.28
N LEU A 126 3.57 -2.63 7.94
CA LEU A 126 4.69 -1.82 7.46
C LEU A 126 5.96 -2.19 8.19
N LEU A 127 7.08 -2.16 7.46
CA LEU A 127 8.43 -2.38 7.97
C LEU A 127 8.61 -3.76 8.64
N GLY A 128 9.78 -3.98 9.26
CA GLY A 128 10.12 -5.22 9.94
C GLY A 128 10.56 -6.34 9.01
N VAL A 129 10.16 -7.56 9.34
CA VAL A 129 10.45 -8.78 8.58
C VAL A 129 9.14 -9.34 8.06
N PRO A 130 9.05 -9.80 6.81
CA PRO A 130 7.84 -10.42 6.30
C PRO A 130 7.47 -11.65 7.13
N SER A 131 6.17 -11.84 7.40
CA SER A 131 5.67 -13.12 7.91
C SER A 131 5.58 -14.11 6.77
N ASP A 132 5.64 -15.39 7.09
CA ASP A 132 5.45 -16.50 6.14
C ASP A 132 6.43 -16.48 4.94
N TRP A 133 7.61 -15.84 5.11
CA TRP A 133 8.66 -15.85 4.11
C TRP A 133 9.24 -17.25 3.96
N ASN A 134 8.90 -17.93 2.87
CA ASN A 134 9.23 -19.35 2.65
C ASN A 134 10.53 -19.59 1.86
N TYR A 135 11.30 -18.55 1.56
CA TYR A 135 12.56 -18.67 0.85
C TYR A 135 13.71 -18.93 1.82
N GLU A 136 14.71 -19.70 1.38
CA GLU A 136 15.90 -20.06 2.20
C GLU A 136 16.80 -18.86 2.52
N ASP A 137 16.69 -17.78 1.74
CA ASP A 137 17.52 -16.59 1.88
C ASP A 137 16.95 -15.60 2.91
N THR A 138 17.83 -14.74 3.43
CA THR A 138 17.43 -13.63 4.28
C THR A 138 16.50 -12.70 3.49
N PRO A 139 15.29 -12.41 3.99
CA PRO A 139 14.36 -11.55 3.26
C PRO A 139 14.94 -10.15 3.06
N PRO A 140 14.63 -9.51 1.92
CA PRO A 140 14.91 -8.10 1.73
C PRO A 140 14.21 -7.23 2.78
N LYS A 141 14.59 -5.97 2.89
CA LYS A 141 13.96 -5.03 3.83
C LYS A 141 12.54 -4.70 3.39
N LEU A 142 11.59 -5.03 4.23
CA LEU A 142 10.18 -4.83 3.96
C LEU A 142 9.78 -3.36 4.10
N LEU A 143 9.05 -2.83 3.10
CA LEU A 143 8.28 -1.60 3.18
C LEU A 143 6.85 -1.91 3.63
N LEU A 144 6.13 -2.73 2.87
CA LEU A 144 4.76 -3.14 3.14
C LEU A 144 4.60 -4.63 2.84
N GLN A 145 3.92 -5.34 3.71
CA GLN A 145 3.28 -6.62 3.42
C GLN A 145 1.78 -6.39 3.47
N PHE A 146 1.10 -6.70 2.38
CA PHE A 146 -0.34 -6.60 2.25
C PHE A 146 -0.94 -8.01 2.18
N ASP A 147 -1.93 -8.27 3.04
CA ASP A 147 -2.71 -9.50 3.05
C ASP A 147 -4.09 -9.23 2.42
N PRO A 148 -4.33 -9.67 1.17
CA PRO A 148 -5.60 -9.44 0.49
C PRO A 148 -6.74 -10.29 1.06
N LEU A 149 -6.44 -11.29 1.89
CA LEU A 149 -7.43 -12.16 2.53
C LEU A 149 -7.87 -11.63 3.90
N ASP A 150 -7.52 -10.38 4.26
CA ASP A 150 -8.02 -9.76 5.49
C ASP A 150 -9.56 -9.79 5.50
N SER A 151 -10.11 -10.36 6.56
CA SER A 151 -11.55 -10.62 6.68
C SER A 151 -12.42 -9.37 6.61
N GLU A 152 -11.87 -8.20 6.93
CA GLU A 152 -12.59 -6.93 6.87
C GLU A 152 -12.71 -6.42 5.41
N MET A 153 -11.76 -6.76 4.54
CA MET A 153 -11.78 -6.37 3.13
C MET A 153 -12.57 -7.34 2.25
N GLY A 154 -12.84 -8.54 2.74
CA GLY A 154 -13.50 -9.59 1.97
C GLY A 154 -12.56 -10.19 0.92
N PHE A 155 -13.13 -10.95 0.00
CA PHE A 155 -12.38 -11.56 -1.09
C PHE A 155 -12.11 -10.51 -2.18
N LEU A 156 -10.84 -10.31 -2.48
CA LEU A 156 -10.40 -9.46 -3.58
C LEU A 156 -10.04 -10.39 -4.75
N ASP A 157 -10.95 -10.53 -5.72
CA ASP A 157 -10.66 -11.23 -6.98
C ASP A 157 -9.36 -10.67 -7.56
N HIS A 158 -8.48 -11.49 -8.07
CA HIS A 158 -7.18 -11.14 -8.66
C HIS A 158 -6.00 -10.91 -7.67
N LEU A 159 -6.22 -10.94 -6.35
CA LEU A 159 -5.15 -10.92 -5.37
C LEU A 159 -5.22 -12.17 -4.50
N ASP A 160 -4.60 -13.26 -4.96
CA ASP A 160 -4.73 -14.58 -4.34
C ASP A 160 -3.67 -14.87 -3.26
N GLY A 161 -2.73 -13.97 -3.04
CA GLY A 161 -1.62 -14.16 -2.14
C GLY A 161 -1.10 -12.88 -1.51
N PHE A 162 -0.10 -13.01 -0.65
CA PHE A 162 0.54 -11.85 -0.06
C PHE A 162 1.27 -11.02 -1.11
N LEU A 163 1.14 -9.69 -1.01
CA LEU A 163 1.96 -8.75 -1.75
C LEU A 163 3.06 -8.21 -0.82
N TYR A 164 4.30 -8.44 -1.19
CA TYR A 164 5.47 -7.93 -0.48
C TYR A 164 6.13 -6.81 -1.26
N PHE A 165 6.19 -5.64 -0.67
CA PHE A 165 6.90 -4.47 -1.21
C PHE A 165 8.22 -4.34 -0.49
N PHE A 166 9.33 -4.53 -1.20
CA PHE A 166 10.66 -4.49 -0.64
C PHE A 166 11.40 -3.23 -1.07
N PHE A 167 12.08 -2.59 -0.11
CA PHE A 167 13.03 -1.53 -0.44
C PHE A 167 14.12 -2.05 -1.37
N GLY A 168 14.55 -1.21 -2.29
CA GLY A 168 15.76 -1.44 -3.06
C GLY A 168 17.03 -1.32 -2.21
N LYS A 169 18.17 -1.17 -2.87
CA LYS A 169 19.47 -1.02 -2.18
C LYS A 169 19.59 0.23 -1.34
N ASP A 170 18.94 1.31 -1.77
CA ASP A 170 18.81 2.56 -1.02
C ASP A 170 17.36 2.70 -0.55
N GLU A 171 17.14 2.63 0.75
CA GLU A 171 15.80 2.75 1.34
C GLU A 171 15.18 4.16 1.17
N ASN A 172 15.98 5.16 0.82
CA ASN A 172 15.48 6.50 0.53
C ASN A 172 14.97 6.64 -0.93
N ASP A 173 15.31 5.68 -1.77
CA ASP A 173 14.88 5.62 -3.16
C ASP A 173 13.61 4.75 -3.27
N LEU A 174 12.45 5.37 -3.12
CA LEU A 174 11.17 4.68 -3.18
C LEU A 174 10.80 4.20 -4.58
N GLU A 175 11.36 4.81 -5.64
CA GLU A 175 11.19 4.34 -7.02
C GLU A 175 11.87 2.99 -7.26
N SER A 176 12.79 2.59 -6.39
CA SER A 176 13.47 1.28 -6.46
C SER A 176 12.76 0.16 -5.67
N VAL A 177 11.58 0.43 -5.11
CA VAL A 177 10.78 -0.59 -4.43
C VAL A 177 10.34 -1.65 -5.43
N THR A 178 10.47 -2.91 -5.04
CA THR A 178 10.07 -4.06 -5.85
C THR A 178 8.89 -4.79 -5.21
N LEU A 179 7.98 -5.26 -6.04
CA LEU A 179 6.85 -6.10 -5.64
C LEU A 179 7.21 -7.57 -5.85
N VAL A 180 6.85 -8.40 -4.87
CA VAL A 180 6.86 -9.86 -4.98
C VAL A 180 5.48 -10.36 -4.57
N GLU A 181 4.86 -11.14 -5.43
CA GLU A 181 3.59 -11.82 -5.16
C GLU A 181 3.88 -13.24 -4.69
N GLU A 182 3.27 -13.66 -3.59
CA GLU A 182 3.35 -15.04 -3.12
C GLU A 182 1.95 -15.67 -3.15
N TYR A 183 1.77 -16.58 -4.09
CA TYR A 183 0.53 -17.36 -4.22
C TYR A 183 0.53 -18.50 -3.20
N SER A 184 -0.59 -18.71 -2.53
CA SER A 184 -0.80 -19.79 -1.55
C SER A 184 -1.18 -21.11 -2.19
#